data_6c3655e05184e6d739fb61b39150c114
#
_entry.id   6c3655e05184e6d739fb61b39150c114
#
_cell.length_a   1.000
_cell.length_b   1.000
_cell.length_c   1.000
_cell.angle_alpha   90.00
_cell.angle_beta   90.00
_cell.angle_gamma   90.00
#
_symmetry.space_group_name_H-M   'P 1'
#
loop_
_entity.id
_entity.type
_entity.pdbx_description
1 polymer ?
#
loop_
_entity_poly.entity_id
_entity_poly.type
_entity_poly.pdbx_seq_one_letter_code
_entity_poly.pdbx_strand_id
1 'polypeptide(L)'
;HLRTRRQRQMCIRDRGEPRLTAALNYVADAGEAESSAKGMFTAESKGNTTAQLGYGTKKWGAALGYRYGQCGAGFGTAYKAVKQSCGGGNVDSQNFALNGFWKPEETGFIPSVSLAYGWSDLEGSTVEEAQTWMVGLQWDKVANTPHSLAVGFGAPLYVESQDGTNPDAPELAWEASLKYKVSKNITLIPAIFYLPESNSSQGVSGKEQFGAVVQTVFKF
;
A
#
# COMPACT_ATOMS: atom_id res chain seq x y z
N HIS A 1 18.75 -2.55 -23.35
CA HIS A 1 19.12 -2.45 -21.92
C HIS A 1 18.15 -1.50 -21.23
N LEU A 2 17.01 -2.00 -20.77
CA LEU A 2 16.07 -1.30 -19.89
C LEU A 2 16.65 -1.29 -18.49
N ARG A 3 17.26 -0.17 -18.10
CA ARG A 3 17.57 0.10 -16.70
C ARG A 3 16.28 0.50 -16.00
N THR A 4 15.63 -0.44 -15.33
CA THR A 4 14.62 -0.12 -14.32
C THR A 4 15.27 0.75 -13.24
N ARG A 5 14.94 2.03 -13.22
CA ARG A 5 15.26 2.91 -12.09
C ARG A 5 14.45 2.40 -10.90
N ARG A 6 15.08 1.65 -10.02
CA ARG A 6 14.52 1.41 -8.69
C ARG A 6 14.29 2.77 -8.04
N GLN A 7 13.05 3.12 -7.83
CA GLN A 7 12.71 4.19 -6.89
C GLN A 7 13.36 3.84 -5.56
N ARG A 8 14.38 4.58 -5.17
CA ARG A 8 14.89 4.50 -3.81
C ARG A 8 13.83 5.16 -2.93
N GLN A 9 12.99 4.34 -2.31
CA GLN A 9 12.30 4.79 -1.12
C GLN A 9 13.39 5.28 -0.15
N MET A 10 13.40 6.57 0.09
CA MET A 10 14.25 7.16 1.10
C MET A 10 13.72 6.67 2.44
N CYS A 11 14.25 5.54 2.93
CA CYS A 11 14.08 5.15 4.32
C CYS A 11 14.69 6.28 5.14
N ILE A 12 13.87 7.05 5.81
CA ILE A 12 14.29 8.04 6.80
C ILE A 12 14.99 7.25 7.89
N ARG A 13 16.32 7.30 7.89
CA ARG A 13 17.14 6.65 8.89
C ARG A 13 16.96 7.42 10.19
N ASP A 14 16.20 6.82 11.06
CA ASP A 14 15.76 7.37 12.32
C ASP A 14 16.95 7.80 13.21
N ARG A 15 17.11 9.10 13.39
CA ARG A 15 18.06 9.67 14.37
C ARG A 15 17.35 10.10 15.66
N GLY A 16 16.10 9.70 15.84
CA GLY A 16 15.40 9.86 17.09
C GLY A 16 14.87 11.25 17.44
N GLU A 17 15.03 12.21 16.57
CA GLU A 17 14.43 13.53 16.71
C GLU A 17 13.06 13.57 16.02
N PRO A 18 12.06 14.29 16.59
CA PRO A 18 10.80 14.51 15.89
C PRO A 18 11.06 15.21 14.55
N ARG A 19 10.46 14.68 13.47
CA ARG A 19 10.66 15.24 12.15
C ARG A 19 9.35 15.43 11.40
N LEU A 20 9.22 16.61 10.84
CA LEU A 20 8.25 16.89 9.78
C LEU A 20 8.89 16.54 8.43
N THR A 21 8.18 15.80 7.61
CA THR A 21 8.59 15.44 6.26
C THR A 21 7.51 15.85 5.28
N ALA A 22 7.91 16.39 4.13
CA ALA A 22 7.02 16.68 3.03
C ALA A 22 7.64 16.16 1.74
N ALA A 23 6.84 15.59 0.86
CA ALA A 23 7.26 15.14 -0.45
C ALA A 23 6.22 15.53 -1.49
N LEU A 24 6.69 15.93 -2.68
CA LEU A 24 5.89 16.18 -3.86
C LEU A 24 6.53 15.46 -5.03
N ASN A 25 5.77 14.64 -5.73
CA ASN A 25 6.23 13.89 -6.88
C ASN A 25 5.24 14.01 -8.02
N TYR A 26 5.76 14.04 -9.23
CA TYR A 26 4.98 13.87 -10.44
C TYR A 26 5.58 12.74 -11.28
N VAL A 27 4.72 11.84 -11.74
CA VAL A 27 5.12 10.73 -12.62
C VAL A 27 4.23 10.77 -13.84
N ALA A 28 4.83 10.87 -15.02
CA ALA A 28 4.14 10.76 -16.30
C ALA A 28 4.44 9.40 -16.95
N ASP A 29 3.49 8.87 -17.71
CA ASP A 29 3.73 7.72 -18.56
C ASP A 29 4.57 8.15 -19.78
N ALA A 30 5.73 7.54 -19.94
CA ALA A 30 6.70 7.91 -20.98
C ALA A 30 6.18 7.70 -22.41
N GLY A 31 5.24 6.76 -22.60
CA GLY A 31 4.66 6.48 -23.93
C GLY A 31 3.74 7.57 -24.47
N GLU A 32 3.33 8.52 -23.64
CA GLU A 32 2.40 9.60 -24.00
C GLU A 32 3.07 10.99 -23.99
N ALA A 33 4.32 11.09 -23.56
CA ALA A 33 5.02 12.36 -23.38
C ALA A 33 5.46 13.04 -24.70
N GLU A 34 5.33 12.37 -25.84
CA GLU A 34 5.80 12.89 -27.14
C GLU A 34 4.82 13.86 -27.80
N SER A 35 3.61 14.00 -27.28
CA SER A 35 2.59 14.93 -27.80
C SER A 35 2.50 16.17 -26.94
N SER A 36 2.46 17.35 -27.56
CA SER A 36 2.26 18.63 -26.85
C SER A 36 0.86 18.70 -26.18
N ALA A 37 -0.11 17.95 -26.66
CA ALA A 37 -1.44 17.82 -26.04
C ALA A 37 -1.45 16.86 -24.85
N LYS A 38 -0.48 15.95 -24.75
CA LYS A 38 -0.38 14.90 -23.74
C LYS A 38 0.86 15.09 -22.84
N GLY A 39 1.47 16.25 -22.88
CA GLY A 39 2.62 16.58 -22.07
C GLY A 39 2.31 16.70 -20.59
N MET A 40 3.34 16.89 -19.79
CA MET A 40 3.26 17.06 -18.34
C MET A 40 2.25 18.14 -17.94
N PHE A 41 1.36 17.83 -17.01
CA PHE A 41 0.28 18.71 -16.51
C PHE A 41 -0.80 19.09 -17.52
N THR A 42 -0.95 18.37 -18.62
CA THR A 42 -2.09 18.55 -19.55
C THR A 42 -3.25 17.62 -19.18
N ALA A 43 -4.47 18.00 -19.60
CA ALA A 43 -5.67 17.22 -19.28
C ALA A 43 -5.68 15.80 -19.89
N GLU A 44 -4.93 15.57 -20.95
CA GLU A 44 -4.84 14.25 -21.61
C GLU A 44 -3.59 13.46 -21.18
N SER A 45 -2.81 13.96 -20.24
CA SER A 45 -1.60 13.29 -19.76
C SER A 45 -1.92 12.11 -18.86
N LYS A 46 -1.41 10.94 -19.17
CA LYS A 46 -1.41 9.79 -18.24
C LYS A 46 -0.33 10.00 -17.19
N GLY A 47 -0.66 10.72 -16.14
CA GLY A 47 0.27 11.03 -15.09
C GLY A 47 -0.35 10.97 -13.70
N ASN A 48 0.47 11.04 -12.70
CA ASN A 48 0.00 11.22 -11.34
C ASN A 48 0.87 12.18 -10.56
N THR A 49 0.20 13.00 -9.77
CA THR A 49 0.81 13.90 -8.80
C THR A 49 0.59 13.33 -7.42
N THR A 50 1.64 13.20 -6.63
CA THR A 50 1.55 12.71 -5.25
C THR A 50 2.15 13.73 -4.31
N ALA A 51 1.40 14.13 -3.31
CA ALA A 51 1.84 14.94 -2.18
C ALA A 51 1.76 14.13 -0.90
N GLN A 52 2.74 14.26 -0.03
CA GLN A 52 2.78 13.59 1.25
C GLN A 52 3.28 14.52 2.34
N LEU A 53 2.64 14.48 3.48
CA LEU A 53 3.06 15.16 4.70
C LEU A 53 3.14 14.14 5.82
N GLY A 54 4.23 14.08 6.54
CA GLY A 54 4.41 13.15 7.64
C GLY A 54 5.10 13.79 8.83
N TYR A 55 4.74 13.31 10.01
CA TYR A 55 5.42 13.65 11.25
C TYR A 55 5.73 12.36 12.01
N GLY A 56 6.96 12.24 12.47
CA GLY A 56 7.40 11.04 13.15
C GLY A 56 8.33 11.31 14.32
N THR A 57 8.19 10.49 15.34
CA THR A 57 9.06 10.36 16.50
C THR A 57 9.62 8.94 16.57
N LYS A 58 10.41 8.63 17.60
CA LYS A 58 10.84 7.23 17.86
C LYS A 58 9.69 6.28 18.21
N LYS A 59 8.63 6.84 18.83
CA LYS A 59 7.55 6.04 19.43
C LYS A 59 6.27 6.05 18.62
N TRP A 60 6.02 7.08 17.84
CA TRP A 60 4.83 7.19 17.03
C TRP A 60 5.07 8.09 15.83
N GLY A 61 4.27 7.93 14.83
CA GLY A 61 4.25 8.79 13.66
C GLY A 61 2.95 8.66 12.92
N ALA A 62 2.67 9.68 12.12
CA ALA A 62 1.53 9.70 11.21
C ALA A 62 1.93 10.37 9.89
N ALA A 63 1.32 9.94 8.80
CA ALA A 63 1.50 10.54 7.49
C ALA A 63 0.16 10.61 6.76
N LEU A 64 -0.05 11.73 6.07
CA LEU A 64 -1.14 11.95 5.15
C LEU A 64 -0.57 12.00 3.74
N GLY A 65 -1.13 11.21 2.83
CA GLY A 65 -0.83 11.19 1.41
C GLY A 65 -2.03 11.62 0.59
N TYR A 66 -1.79 12.38 -0.45
CA TYR A 66 -2.75 12.69 -1.49
C TYR A 66 -2.14 12.35 -2.84
N ARG A 67 -2.91 11.71 -3.70
CA ARG A 67 -2.52 11.43 -5.06
C ARG A 67 -3.67 11.77 -6.01
N TYR A 68 -3.41 12.67 -6.94
CA TYR A 68 -4.24 12.87 -8.11
C TYR A 68 -3.67 12.01 -9.25
N GLY A 69 -4.48 11.13 -9.80
CA GLY A 69 -4.12 10.24 -10.89
C GLY A 69 -5.03 10.42 -12.07
N GLN A 70 -4.44 10.62 -13.24
CA GLN A 70 -5.15 10.54 -14.51
C GLN A 70 -5.11 9.09 -15.00
N CYS A 71 -6.20 8.60 -15.54
CA CYS A 71 -6.38 7.19 -15.84
C CYS A 71 -5.34 6.63 -16.81
N GLY A 72 -4.87 5.44 -16.51
CA GLY A 72 -3.71 4.81 -17.10
C GLY A 72 -2.43 4.96 -16.28
N ALA A 73 -2.39 5.86 -15.30
CA ALA A 73 -1.23 6.06 -14.41
C ALA A 73 -1.21 5.11 -13.20
N GLY A 74 -1.67 3.89 -13.39
CA GLY A 74 -1.40 2.78 -12.49
C GLY A 74 -2.20 2.77 -11.17
N PHE A 75 -3.43 2.34 -11.21
CA PHE A 75 -4.03 1.68 -10.06
C PHE A 75 -3.39 0.31 -9.90
N GLY A 76 -2.46 0.18 -8.98
CA GLY A 76 -1.86 -1.10 -8.63
C GLY A 76 -2.80 -1.93 -7.75
N THR A 77 -3.96 -2.32 -8.28
CA THR A 77 -4.95 -3.12 -7.57
C THR A 77 -5.14 -4.48 -8.22
N ALA A 78 -5.42 -5.49 -7.41
CA ALA A 78 -5.85 -6.80 -7.88
C ALA A 78 -7.30 -6.81 -8.40
N TYR A 79 -8.12 -5.83 -7.99
CA TYR A 79 -9.53 -5.78 -8.34
C TYR A 79 -9.74 -5.33 -9.79
N LYS A 80 -10.30 -6.22 -10.59
CA LYS A 80 -10.51 -6.02 -12.03
C LYS A 80 -11.47 -4.86 -12.32
N ALA A 81 -12.50 -4.67 -11.50
CA ALA A 81 -13.45 -3.57 -11.66
C ALA A 81 -12.76 -2.21 -11.61
N VAL A 82 -11.92 -1.99 -10.59
CA VAL A 82 -11.14 -0.75 -10.44
C VAL A 82 -10.12 -0.60 -11.56
N LYS A 83 -9.50 -1.70 -12.02
CA LYS A 83 -8.59 -1.69 -13.19
C LYS A 83 -9.31 -1.34 -14.49
N GLN A 84 -10.48 -1.92 -14.73
CA GLN A 84 -11.23 -1.72 -15.97
C GLN A 84 -11.83 -0.33 -16.07
N SER A 85 -12.21 0.25 -14.94
CA SER A 85 -12.70 1.63 -14.89
C SER A 85 -11.70 2.62 -15.47
N CYS A 86 -10.42 2.32 -15.35
CA CYS A 86 -9.34 3.14 -15.90
C CYS A 86 -8.93 2.78 -17.33
N GLY A 87 -9.49 1.76 -17.93
CA GLY A 87 -9.02 1.21 -19.21
C GLY A 87 -9.56 1.89 -20.48
N GLY A 88 -10.43 2.87 -20.39
CA GLY A 88 -11.17 3.31 -21.55
C GLY A 88 -11.55 4.78 -21.65
N GLY A 89 -10.85 5.71 -21.03
CA GLY A 89 -11.24 7.11 -21.12
C GLY A 89 -10.51 8.02 -20.14
N ASN A 90 -10.90 9.27 -20.11
CA ASN A 90 -10.41 10.30 -19.18
C ASN A 90 -11.04 10.08 -17.78
N VAL A 91 -10.70 8.98 -17.12
CA VAL A 91 -11.08 8.74 -15.72
C VAL A 91 -10.01 9.31 -14.82
N ASP A 92 -10.34 10.27 -14.04
CA ASP A 92 -9.45 10.84 -13.05
C ASP A 92 -9.70 10.21 -11.67
N SER A 93 -8.70 10.20 -10.83
CA SER A 93 -8.81 9.67 -9.48
C SER A 93 -8.18 10.58 -8.44
N GLN A 94 -8.89 10.78 -7.36
CA GLN A 94 -8.40 11.44 -6.17
C GLN A 94 -8.22 10.39 -5.07
N ASN A 95 -7.01 10.27 -4.58
CA ASN A 95 -6.67 9.21 -3.63
C ASN A 95 -6.07 9.83 -2.37
N PHE A 96 -6.61 9.46 -1.23
CA PHE A 96 -6.14 9.87 0.08
C PHE A 96 -5.64 8.65 0.85
N ALA A 97 -4.57 8.81 1.59
CA ALA A 97 -4.02 7.78 2.44
C ALA A 97 -3.62 8.37 3.79
N LEU A 98 -4.07 7.75 4.86
CA LEU A 98 -3.66 8.05 6.23
C LEU A 98 -2.91 6.83 6.77
N ASN A 99 -1.70 7.06 7.27
CA ASN A 99 -0.89 6.04 7.91
C ASN A 99 -0.47 6.49 9.28
N GLY A 100 -0.38 5.56 10.20
CA GLY A 100 0.12 5.82 11.54
C GLY A 100 0.79 4.60 12.14
N PHE A 101 1.73 4.84 13.03
CA PHE A 101 2.32 3.77 13.85
C PHE A 101 2.52 4.26 15.28
N TRP A 102 2.46 3.29 16.17
CA TRP A 102 2.86 3.47 17.55
C TRP A 102 3.74 2.30 17.99
N LYS A 103 4.83 2.62 18.67
CA LYS A 103 5.80 1.66 19.17
C LYS A 103 6.03 1.88 20.66
N PRO A 104 5.78 0.87 21.52
CA PRO A 104 6.14 0.94 22.93
C PRO A 104 7.67 1.00 23.11
N GLU A 105 8.14 1.44 24.27
CA GLU A 105 9.58 1.44 24.58
C GLU A 105 10.17 0.03 24.54
N GLU A 106 9.44 -0.93 25.09
CA GLU A 106 9.74 -2.33 25.02
C GLU A 106 8.50 -3.11 24.57
N THR A 107 8.67 -3.91 23.52
CA THR A 107 7.65 -4.87 23.09
C THR A 107 7.73 -6.09 23.98
N GLY A 108 7.04 -6.07 25.11
CA GLY A 108 6.79 -7.25 25.90
C GLY A 108 5.55 -7.96 25.37
N PHE A 109 4.48 -7.86 26.15
CA PHE A 109 3.14 -8.36 25.74
C PHE A 109 2.43 -7.43 24.74
N ILE A 110 2.75 -6.11 24.81
CA ILE A 110 2.10 -5.09 23.98
C ILE A 110 2.89 -4.94 22.67
N PRO A 111 2.26 -5.17 21.51
CA PRO A 111 2.92 -5.03 20.22
C PRO A 111 3.12 -3.56 19.83
N SER A 112 4.01 -3.31 18.89
CA SER A 112 3.94 -2.13 18.06
C SER A 112 2.72 -2.26 17.15
N VAL A 113 2.03 -1.15 16.92
CA VAL A 113 0.80 -1.08 16.10
C VAL A 113 1.06 -0.18 14.91
N SER A 114 0.65 -0.62 13.74
CA SER A 114 0.57 0.21 12.53
C SER A 114 -0.84 0.18 11.97
N LEU A 115 -1.30 1.32 11.48
CA LEU A 115 -2.62 1.52 10.90
C LEU A 115 -2.47 2.21 9.57
N ALA A 116 -3.25 1.79 8.58
CA ALA A 116 -3.37 2.50 7.33
C ALA A 116 -4.83 2.48 6.85
N TYR A 117 -5.24 3.58 6.26
CA TYR A 117 -6.53 3.73 5.62
C TYR A 117 -6.33 4.49 4.30
N GLY A 118 -6.95 4.02 3.24
CA GLY A 118 -6.94 4.65 1.93
C GLY A 118 -8.37 4.79 1.40
N TRP A 119 -8.61 5.92 0.77
CA TRP A 119 -9.87 6.22 0.11
C TRP A 119 -9.57 6.81 -1.26
N SER A 120 -10.33 6.37 -2.26
CA SER A 120 -10.20 6.78 -3.65
C SER A 120 -11.56 7.15 -4.21
N ASP A 121 -11.61 8.30 -4.85
CA ASP A 121 -12.74 8.81 -5.61
C ASP A 121 -12.35 8.80 -7.09
N LEU A 122 -13.21 8.24 -7.94
CA LEU A 122 -12.98 8.04 -9.36
C LEU A 122 -14.07 8.75 -10.19
N GLU A 123 -13.68 9.78 -10.90
CA GLU A 123 -14.55 10.52 -11.80
C GLU A 123 -14.57 9.88 -13.19
N GLY A 124 -15.75 9.78 -13.80
CA GLY A 124 -15.91 9.24 -15.16
C GLY A 124 -15.81 7.71 -15.26
N SER A 125 -15.96 7.01 -14.14
CA SER A 125 -15.92 5.56 -14.02
C SER A 125 -17.25 5.01 -13.51
N THR A 126 -17.53 3.73 -13.78
CA THR A 126 -18.65 3.00 -13.13
C THR A 126 -18.36 2.75 -11.65
N VAL A 127 -17.10 2.63 -11.27
CA VAL A 127 -16.67 2.62 -9.87
C VAL A 127 -16.45 4.04 -9.43
N GLU A 128 -17.23 4.50 -8.48
CA GLU A 128 -17.19 5.86 -7.95
C GLU A 128 -16.21 5.96 -6.78
N GLU A 129 -16.30 5.03 -5.84
CA GLU A 129 -15.47 5.03 -4.63
C GLU A 129 -14.84 3.67 -4.36
N ALA A 130 -13.59 3.69 -3.92
CA ALA A 130 -12.87 2.50 -3.46
C ALA A 130 -12.10 2.79 -2.17
N GLN A 131 -12.05 1.81 -1.28
CA GLN A 131 -11.42 1.95 0.03
C GLN A 131 -10.47 0.79 0.31
N THR A 132 -9.55 1.02 1.22
CA THR A 132 -8.65 -0.01 1.78
C THR A 132 -8.26 0.35 3.19
N TRP A 133 -8.07 -0.63 4.04
CA TRP A 133 -7.53 -0.41 5.38
C TRP A 133 -6.70 -1.60 5.84
N MET A 134 -5.76 -1.34 6.72
CA MET A 134 -4.95 -2.39 7.33
C MET A 134 -4.54 -2.05 8.76
N VAL A 135 -4.37 -3.10 9.54
CA VAL A 135 -3.80 -3.09 10.88
C VAL A 135 -2.61 -4.05 10.90
N GLY A 136 -1.49 -3.59 11.39
CA GLY A 136 -0.30 -4.40 11.61
C GLY A 136 0.09 -4.41 13.08
N LEU A 137 0.40 -5.57 13.60
CA LEU A 137 0.88 -5.80 14.96
C LEU A 137 2.26 -6.45 14.89
N GLN A 138 3.22 -5.94 15.64
CA GLN A 138 4.58 -6.50 15.65
C GLN A 138 5.11 -6.60 17.07
N TRP A 139 5.56 -7.79 17.42
CA TRP A 139 6.29 -8.08 18.65
C TRP A 139 7.76 -8.26 18.33
N ASP A 140 8.61 -7.41 18.90
CA ASP A 140 10.05 -7.58 18.86
C ASP A 140 10.49 -8.41 20.07
N LYS A 141 11.59 -9.17 19.93
CA LYS A 141 12.17 -9.98 21.03
C LYS A 141 11.18 -10.99 21.63
N VAL A 142 10.44 -11.69 20.78
CA VAL A 142 9.50 -12.74 21.22
C VAL A 142 10.18 -13.72 22.16
N ALA A 143 9.59 -13.95 23.33
CA ALA A 143 10.16 -14.81 24.39
C ALA A 143 11.62 -14.46 24.78
N ASN A 144 11.97 -13.18 24.80
CA ASN A 144 13.33 -12.67 25.08
C ASN A 144 14.41 -13.14 24.09
N THR A 145 13.99 -13.59 22.91
CA THR A 145 14.88 -13.97 21.81
C THR A 145 15.08 -12.83 20.82
N PRO A 146 16.07 -12.89 19.91
CA PRO A 146 16.22 -11.88 18.86
C PRO A 146 15.19 -12.02 17.71
N HIS A 147 14.15 -12.82 17.90
CA HIS A 147 13.11 -13.07 16.91
C HIS A 147 12.00 -12.03 17.00
N SER A 148 11.29 -11.79 15.88
CA SER A 148 10.14 -10.88 15.85
C SER A 148 8.97 -11.57 15.15
N LEU A 149 7.77 -11.41 15.70
CA LEU A 149 6.52 -11.86 15.12
C LEU A 149 5.78 -10.65 14.58
N ALA A 150 5.23 -10.76 13.40
CA ALA A 150 4.32 -9.76 12.83
C ALA A 150 3.03 -10.42 12.35
N VAL A 151 1.91 -9.75 12.59
CA VAL A 151 0.59 -10.11 12.09
C VAL A 151 -0.02 -8.89 11.46
N GLY A 152 -0.48 -9.01 10.23
CA GLY A 152 -1.21 -7.99 9.50
C GLY A 152 -2.58 -8.49 9.10
N PHE A 153 -3.58 -7.65 9.17
CA PHE A 153 -4.90 -7.93 8.65
C PHE A 153 -5.56 -6.65 8.14
N GLY A 154 -6.48 -6.79 7.19
CA GLY A 154 -7.16 -5.66 6.61
C GLY A 154 -7.97 -6.03 5.39
N ALA A 155 -8.68 -5.07 4.86
CA ALA A 155 -9.37 -5.20 3.59
C ALA A 155 -8.46 -4.65 2.47
N PRO A 156 -8.05 -5.47 1.50
CA PRO A 156 -7.46 -4.99 0.28
C PRO A 156 -8.38 -3.98 -0.41
N LEU A 157 -7.87 -3.21 -1.36
CA LEU A 157 -8.69 -2.21 -2.05
C LEU A 157 -10.00 -2.83 -2.57
N TYR A 158 -11.14 -2.39 -2.05
CA TYR A 158 -12.48 -2.83 -2.41
C TYR A 158 -13.32 -1.66 -2.91
N VAL A 159 -14.37 -1.97 -3.65
CA VAL A 159 -15.28 -0.97 -4.21
C VAL A 159 -16.36 -0.66 -3.16
N GLU A 160 -16.47 0.60 -2.78
CA GLU A 160 -17.50 1.09 -1.85
C GLU A 160 -18.76 1.53 -2.57
N SER A 161 -18.61 2.18 -3.73
CA SER A 161 -19.73 2.64 -4.56
C SER A 161 -19.47 2.34 -6.03
N GLN A 162 -20.49 1.77 -6.68
CA GLN A 162 -20.51 1.50 -8.11
C GLN A 162 -21.91 1.76 -8.66
N ASP A 163 -22.03 2.65 -9.66
CA ASP A 163 -23.32 3.02 -10.30
C ASP A 163 -24.39 3.39 -9.26
N GLY A 164 -24.02 4.12 -8.20
CA GLY A 164 -24.92 4.52 -7.12
C GLY A 164 -25.40 3.39 -6.21
N THR A 165 -24.80 2.21 -6.31
CA THR A 165 -25.05 1.07 -5.43
C THR A 165 -23.86 0.79 -4.55
N ASN A 166 -24.10 0.26 -3.36
CA ASN A 166 -23.02 -0.20 -2.48
C ASN A 166 -22.77 -1.69 -2.76
N PRO A 167 -21.67 -2.04 -3.42
CA PRO A 167 -21.33 -3.44 -3.60
C PRO A 167 -20.89 -4.07 -2.28
N ASP A 168 -20.70 -5.38 -2.29
CA ASP A 168 -20.51 -6.23 -1.13
C ASP A 168 -19.48 -5.73 -0.10
N ALA A 169 -19.69 -6.16 1.14
CA ALA A 169 -18.80 -5.84 2.25
C ALA A 169 -17.34 -6.28 1.99
N PRO A 170 -16.36 -5.51 2.47
CA PRO A 170 -14.95 -5.85 2.30
C PRO A 170 -14.61 -7.17 3.00
N GLU A 171 -13.91 -8.04 2.29
CA GLU A 171 -13.44 -9.30 2.84
C GLU A 171 -12.05 -9.15 3.48
N LEU A 172 -11.82 -9.87 4.57
CA LEU A 172 -10.62 -9.73 5.38
C LEU A 172 -9.49 -10.62 4.87
N ALA A 173 -8.39 -9.99 4.43
CA ALA A 173 -7.11 -10.65 4.21
C ALA A 173 -6.23 -10.58 5.46
N TRP A 174 -5.37 -11.57 5.68
CA TRP A 174 -4.41 -11.55 6.76
C TRP A 174 -3.09 -12.22 6.39
N GLU A 175 -2.04 -11.80 7.06
CA GLU A 175 -0.69 -12.37 6.96
C GLU A 175 -0.06 -12.47 8.34
N ALA A 176 0.67 -13.55 8.59
CA ALA A 176 1.51 -13.70 9.78
C ALA A 176 2.91 -14.11 9.36
N SER A 177 3.93 -13.46 9.92
CA SER A 177 5.33 -13.73 9.60
C SER A 177 6.20 -13.77 10.86
N LEU A 178 7.19 -14.66 10.86
CA LEU A 178 8.16 -14.81 11.93
C LEU A 178 9.55 -14.49 11.40
N LYS A 179 10.15 -13.40 11.87
CA LYS A 179 11.55 -13.10 11.58
C LYS A 179 12.46 -13.87 12.51
N TYR A 180 13.00 -14.98 12.03
CA TYR A 180 13.85 -15.89 12.79
C TYR A 180 15.34 -15.65 12.46
N LYS A 181 16.09 -15.14 13.42
CA LYS A 181 17.54 -14.97 13.29
C LYS A 181 18.25 -16.27 13.58
N VAL A 182 18.75 -16.93 12.54
CA VAL A 182 19.53 -18.16 12.64
C VAL A 182 20.95 -17.87 13.13
N SER A 183 21.55 -16.78 12.62
CA SER A 183 22.87 -16.32 13.00
C SER A 183 22.99 -14.79 12.86
N LYS A 184 24.16 -14.22 13.10
CA LYS A 184 24.41 -12.80 12.83
C LYS A 184 24.22 -12.44 11.36
N ASN A 185 24.44 -13.39 10.48
CA ASN A 185 24.47 -13.20 9.03
C ASN A 185 23.26 -13.80 8.30
N ILE A 186 22.48 -14.67 8.95
CA ILE A 186 21.38 -15.40 8.33
C ILE A 186 20.08 -15.16 9.08
N THR A 187 19.07 -14.72 8.37
CA THR A 187 17.70 -14.55 8.89
C THR A 187 16.72 -15.27 7.97
N LEU A 188 15.88 -16.12 8.54
CA LEU A 188 14.74 -16.73 7.85
C LEU A 188 13.46 -15.97 8.23
N ILE A 189 12.57 -15.79 7.25
CA ILE A 189 11.28 -15.13 7.45
C ILE A 189 10.21 -16.00 6.80
N PRO A 190 9.75 -17.08 7.47
CA PRO A 190 8.55 -17.76 7.07
C PRO A 190 7.33 -16.85 7.27
N ALA A 191 6.43 -16.87 6.31
CA ALA A 191 5.15 -16.18 6.37
C ALA A 191 4.05 -17.06 5.81
N ILE A 192 2.87 -16.93 6.37
CA ILE A 192 1.63 -17.52 5.89
C ILE A 192 0.63 -16.40 5.64
N PHE A 193 -0.20 -16.53 4.62
CA PHE A 193 -1.20 -15.53 4.30
C PHE A 193 -2.49 -16.16 3.80
N TYR A 194 -3.55 -15.43 3.99
CA TYR A 194 -4.87 -15.74 3.47
C TYR A 194 -5.41 -14.52 2.71
N LEU A 195 -5.85 -14.78 1.49
CA LEU A 195 -6.59 -13.83 0.67
C LEU A 195 -7.99 -14.39 0.48
N PRO A 196 -9.04 -13.66 0.85
CA PRO A 196 -10.40 -14.08 0.65
C PRO A 196 -10.75 -14.19 -0.83
N GLU A 197 -11.83 -14.86 -1.14
CA GLU A 197 -12.39 -14.87 -2.49
C GLU A 197 -12.77 -13.43 -2.83
N SER A 198 -12.15 -12.88 -3.87
CA SER A 198 -12.57 -11.58 -4.35
C SER A 198 -13.93 -11.73 -5.02
N ASN A 199 -14.90 -10.99 -4.55
CA ASN A 199 -16.27 -11.05 -5.02
C ASN A 199 -16.35 -10.92 -6.56
N SER A 200 -17.18 -11.74 -7.18
CA SER A 200 -17.36 -11.78 -8.63
C SER A 200 -17.89 -10.46 -9.21
N SER A 201 -18.62 -9.66 -8.43
CA SER A 201 -19.05 -8.31 -8.80
C SER A 201 -17.87 -7.35 -9.00
N GLN A 202 -16.75 -7.59 -8.35
CA GLN A 202 -15.52 -6.84 -8.52
C GLN A 202 -14.65 -7.35 -9.68
N GLY A 203 -15.14 -8.34 -10.41
CA GLY A 203 -14.53 -8.80 -11.67
C GLY A 203 -13.22 -9.58 -11.53
N VAL A 204 -12.83 -9.97 -10.34
CA VAL A 204 -11.76 -10.94 -10.09
C VAL A 204 -12.41 -12.24 -9.67
N SER A 205 -12.47 -13.18 -10.57
CA SER A 205 -12.84 -14.57 -10.28
C SER A 205 -11.65 -15.24 -9.56
N GLY A 206 -11.40 -14.88 -8.31
CA GLY A 206 -10.36 -15.45 -7.48
C GLY A 206 -11.00 -16.33 -6.41
N LYS A 207 -10.63 -17.59 -6.37
CA LYS A 207 -10.93 -18.45 -5.22
C LYS A 207 -10.12 -17.99 -4.02
N GLU A 208 -10.60 -18.28 -2.83
CA GLU A 208 -9.81 -18.17 -1.60
C GLU A 208 -8.39 -18.71 -1.81
N GLN A 209 -7.41 -17.95 -1.38
CA GLN A 209 -6.01 -18.32 -1.52
C GLN A 209 -5.37 -18.37 -0.13
N PHE A 210 -4.91 -19.55 0.24
CA PHE A 210 -4.02 -19.73 1.37
C PHE A 210 -2.63 -20.04 0.83
N GLY A 211 -1.63 -19.32 1.31
CA GLY A 211 -0.26 -19.49 0.85
C GLY A 211 0.76 -19.39 1.97
N ALA A 212 1.95 -19.89 1.68
CA ALA A 212 3.11 -19.77 2.53
C ALA A 212 4.33 -19.38 1.71
N VAL A 213 5.20 -18.56 2.28
CA VAL A 213 6.45 -18.15 1.66
C VAL A 213 7.57 -18.16 2.71
N VAL A 214 8.78 -18.47 2.30
CA VAL A 214 9.97 -18.36 3.15
C VAL A 214 10.98 -17.47 2.44
N GLN A 215 11.30 -16.34 3.08
CA GLN A 215 12.38 -15.47 2.64
C GLN A 215 13.65 -15.76 3.44
N THR A 216 14.80 -15.86 2.78
CA THR A 216 16.11 -15.93 3.42
C THR A 216 16.88 -14.65 3.14
N VAL A 217 17.41 -14.04 4.20
CA VAL A 217 18.23 -12.83 4.12
C VAL A 217 19.65 -13.17 4.58
N PHE A 218 20.62 -12.95 3.69
CA PHE A 218 22.05 -13.06 3.99
C PHE A 218 22.65 -11.66 4.12
N LYS A 219 23.52 -11.46 5.13
CA LYS A 219 24.33 -10.25 5.32
C LYS A 219 25.80 -10.64 5.22
N PHE A 220 26.51 -10.00 4.35
CA PHE A 220 27.95 -10.17 4.15
C PHE A 220 28.70 -9.00 4.77
#